data_f830103e1d47f69b59436aaf3e6ba42d
#
_entry.id   f830103e1d47f69b59436aaf3e6ba42d
#
_cell.length_a   1.000
_cell.length_b   1.000
_cell.length_c   1.000
_cell.angle_alpha   90.00
_cell.angle_beta   90.00
_cell.angle_gamma   90.00
#
_symmetry.space_group_name_H-M   'P 1'
#
loop_
_entity.id
_entity.type
_entity.pdbx_description
1 polymer ?
#
loop_
_entity_poly.entity_id
_entity_poly.type
_entity_poly.pdbx_seq_one_letter_code
_entity_poly.pdbx_strand_id
1 'polypeptide(L)'
;MQRQHTRIARAFHWSVLALYVYGVAKQLDDVSQLADDDLLLTETVFAAVFLVVVIARYGYMRRVPTFHAARTPIDPQRARLARAFHRLLYLCFVLLPASGLWIGALCAAGSQDGWWMDAAVGLHEFCADASYWLIAAHVIAAVASRRREEGVWTSMVPVWREPPQDT
;
A
#
# COMPACT_ATOMS: atom_id res chain seq x y z
N MET A 1 14.38 -8.78 24.83
CA MET A 1 14.94 -8.22 23.56
C MET A 1 13.78 -7.80 22.67
N GLN A 2 13.55 -6.52 22.51
CA GLN A 2 12.55 -5.99 21.59
C GLN A 2 13.00 -6.28 20.15
N ARG A 3 12.25 -7.12 19.43
CA ARG A 3 12.50 -7.34 18.00
C ARG A 3 11.96 -6.14 17.22
N GLN A 4 12.84 -5.17 16.95
CA GLN A 4 12.52 -4.11 15.97
C GLN A 4 12.22 -4.76 14.61
N HIS A 5 11.31 -4.14 13.85
CA HIS A 5 11.13 -4.53 12.45
C HIS A 5 12.47 -4.55 11.73
N THR A 6 12.70 -5.59 10.94
CA THR A 6 13.95 -5.74 10.20
C THR A 6 14.14 -4.57 9.23
N ARG A 7 15.39 -4.26 8.89
CA ARG A 7 15.70 -3.25 7.87
C ARG A 7 14.94 -3.54 6.55
N ILE A 8 14.75 -4.83 6.24
CA ILE A 8 14.01 -5.29 5.06
C ILE A 8 12.52 -4.90 5.14
N ALA A 9 11.86 -5.11 6.29
CA ALA A 9 10.45 -4.72 6.46
C ALA A 9 10.24 -3.22 6.27
N ARG A 10 11.17 -2.40 6.78
CA ARG A 10 11.16 -0.95 6.57
C ARG A 10 11.42 -0.57 5.12
N ALA A 11 12.39 -1.21 4.47
CA ALA A 11 12.67 -0.96 3.05
C ALA A 11 11.43 -1.24 2.18
N PHE A 12 10.78 -2.39 2.37
CA PHE A 12 9.52 -2.69 1.67
C PHE A 12 8.41 -1.66 1.96
N HIS A 13 8.30 -1.20 3.22
CA HIS A 13 7.29 -0.20 3.57
C HIS A 13 7.48 1.08 2.79
N TRP A 14 8.69 1.61 2.78
CA TRP A 14 9.03 2.85 2.11
C TRP A 14 9.02 2.71 0.59
N SER A 15 9.38 1.54 0.04
CA SER A 15 9.29 1.28 -1.41
C SER A 15 7.84 1.29 -1.89
N VAL A 16 6.91 0.65 -1.17
CA VAL A 16 5.48 0.71 -1.50
C VAL A 16 4.97 2.15 -1.44
N LEU A 17 5.36 2.93 -0.41
CA LEU A 17 4.96 4.33 -0.31
C LEU A 17 5.51 5.16 -1.47
N ALA A 18 6.79 4.99 -1.81
CA ALA A 18 7.41 5.74 -2.91
C ALA A 18 6.75 5.44 -4.26
N LEU A 19 6.47 4.16 -4.56
CA LEU A 19 5.76 3.75 -5.76
C LEU A 19 4.33 4.29 -5.79
N TYR A 20 3.62 4.24 -4.66
CA TYR A 20 2.28 4.79 -4.56
C TYR A 20 2.26 6.31 -4.83
N VAL A 21 3.14 7.07 -4.17
CA VAL A 21 3.23 8.53 -4.37
C VAL A 21 3.59 8.86 -5.82
N TYR A 22 4.51 8.11 -6.42
CA TYR A 22 4.85 8.25 -7.83
C TYR A 22 3.63 7.98 -8.73
N GLY A 23 2.87 6.89 -8.49
CA GLY A 23 1.66 6.58 -9.24
C GLY A 23 0.60 7.69 -9.16
N VAL A 24 0.38 8.24 -7.95
CA VAL A 24 -0.53 9.38 -7.76
C VAL A 24 -0.04 10.64 -8.48
N ALA A 25 1.28 10.91 -8.45
CA ALA A 25 1.84 12.11 -9.07
C ALA A 25 1.80 12.10 -10.61
N LYS A 26 1.76 10.90 -11.22
CA LYS A 26 1.71 10.72 -12.67
C LYS A 26 0.34 10.27 -13.19
N GLN A 27 -0.71 10.44 -12.39
CA GLN A 27 -2.07 10.04 -12.75
C GLN A 27 -2.46 10.62 -14.11
N LEU A 28 -3.02 9.76 -14.98
CA LEU A 28 -3.53 10.15 -16.29
C LEU A 28 -4.90 10.81 -16.14
N ASP A 29 -5.17 11.79 -16.98
CA ASP A 29 -6.47 12.47 -17.00
C ASP A 29 -7.54 11.65 -17.72
N ASP A 30 -7.14 10.82 -18.70
CA ASP A 30 -8.06 10.03 -19.52
C ASP A 30 -7.38 8.74 -20.03
N VAL A 31 -8.16 7.66 -20.12
CA VAL A 31 -7.71 6.35 -20.63
C VAL A 31 -7.30 6.41 -22.10
N SER A 32 -7.84 7.35 -22.89
CA SER A 32 -7.46 7.54 -24.30
C SER A 32 -6.00 7.90 -24.50
N GLN A 33 -5.33 8.43 -23.48
CA GLN A 33 -3.88 8.68 -23.50
C GLN A 33 -3.07 7.37 -23.65
N LEU A 34 -3.63 6.22 -23.23
CA LEU A 34 -3.02 4.91 -23.41
C LEU A 34 -3.06 4.40 -24.87
N ALA A 35 -3.56 5.19 -25.81
CA ALA A 35 -3.37 4.95 -27.23
C ALA A 35 -1.91 5.15 -27.69
N ASP A 36 -1.10 5.83 -26.89
CA ASP A 36 0.34 5.93 -27.08
C ASP A 36 1.02 4.65 -26.55
N ASP A 37 1.68 3.91 -27.44
CA ASP A 37 2.31 2.61 -27.12
C ASP A 37 3.42 2.73 -26.06
N ASP A 38 4.20 3.81 -26.06
CA ASP A 38 5.27 4.03 -25.09
C ASP A 38 4.69 4.33 -23.71
N LEU A 39 3.61 5.10 -23.65
CA LEU A 39 2.90 5.38 -22.42
C LEU A 39 2.23 4.12 -21.86
N LEU A 40 1.53 3.36 -22.72
CA LEU A 40 0.90 2.09 -22.36
C LEU A 40 1.92 1.10 -21.77
N LEU A 41 3.09 0.97 -22.42
CA LEU A 41 4.17 0.11 -21.92
C LEU A 41 4.66 0.59 -20.55
N THR A 42 4.88 1.88 -20.39
CA THR A 42 5.37 2.49 -19.15
C THR A 42 4.40 2.24 -18.00
N GLU A 43 3.09 2.46 -18.21
CA GLU A 43 2.05 2.24 -17.19
C GLU A 43 1.91 0.76 -16.85
N THR A 44 1.96 -0.12 -17.85
CA THR A 44 1.88 -1.56 -17.64
C THR A 44 3.08 -2.07 -16.82
N VAL A 45 4.29 -1.64 -17.17
CA VAL A 45 5.51 -2.01 -16.41
C VAL A 45 5.45 -1.47 -14.99
N PHE A 46 5.02 -0.22 -14.82
CA PHE A 46 4.88 0.38 -13.49
C PHE A 46 3.87 -0.40 -12.63
N ALA A 47 2.69 -0.71 -13.16
CA ALA A 47 1.66 -1.47 -12.46
C ALA A 47 2.16 -2.88 -12.09
N ALA A 48 2.89 -3.55 -12.99
CA ALA A 48 3.47 -4.87 -12.72
C ALA A 48 4.52 -4.80 -11.60
N VAL A 49 5.44 -3.83 -11.64
CA VAL A 49 6.46 -3.63 -10.60
C VAL A 49 5.79 -3.33 -9.25
N PHE A 50 4.80 -2.44 -9.23
CA PHE A 50 4.09 -2.11 -8.01
C PHE A 50 3.40 -3.35 -7.42
N LEU A 51 2.69 -4.13 -8.23
CA LEU A 51 2.03 -5.37 -7.80
C LEU A 51 3.04 -6.38 -7.22
N VAL A 52 4.16 -6.59 -7.88
CA VAL A 52 5.22 -7.50 -7.41
C VAL A 52 5.77 -7.05 -6.05
N VAL A 53 6.06 -5.76 -5.88
CA VAL A 53 6.57 -5.22 -4.61
C VAL A 53 5.55 -5.37 -3.48
N VAL A 54 4.27 -5.13 -3.75
CA VAL A 54 3.19 -5.31 -2.75
C VAL A 54 3.04 -6.77 -2.35
N ILE A 55 3.04 -7.70 -3.32
CA ILE A 55 2.94 -9.15 -3.05
C ILE A 55 4.18 -9.64 -2.28
N ALA A 56 5.38 -9.24 -2.68
CA ALA A 56 6.62 -9.59 -2.00
C ALA A 56 6.62 -9.09 -0.55
N ARG A 57 6.19 -7.85 -0.32
CA ARG A 57 6.02 -7.29 1.03
C ARG A 57 5.01 -8.10 1.85
N TYR A 58 3.85 -8.40 1.27
CA TYR A 58 2.82 -9.19 1.97
C TYR A 58 3.34 -10.57 2.37
N GLY A 59 4.00 -11.29 1.43
CA GLY A 59 4.61 -12.58 1.68
C GLY A 59 5.69 -12.54 2.76
N TYR A 60 6.54 -11.49 2.75
CA TYR A 60 7.55 -11.27 3.78
C TYR A 60 6.92 -11.02 5.16
N MET A 61 5.93 -10.13 5.24
CA MET A 61 5.27 -9.75 6.49
C MET A 61 4.44 -10.89 7.10
N ARG A 62 3.96 -11.84 6.30
CA ARG A 62 3.31 -13.06 6.83
C ARG A 62 4.27 -13.97 7.59
N ARG A 63 5.56 -13.93 7.25
CA ARG A 63 6.62 -14.74 7.89
C ARG A 63 7.23 -14.04 9.10
N VAL A 64 7.12 -12.73 9.18
CA VAL A 64 7.66 -11.90 10.26
C VAL A 64 6.52 -11.30 11.07
N PRO A 65 6.25 -11.75 12.30
CA PRO A 65 5.13 -11.26 13.09
C PRO A 65 5.25 -9.76 13.38
N THR A 66 4.31 -8.99 12.89
CA THR A 66 4.31 -7.52 12.90
C THR A 66 4.09 -6.92 14.30
N PHE A 67 3.35 -7.63 15.16
CA PHE A 67 2.93 -7.13 16.48
C PHE A 67 3.95 -7.35 17.61
N HIS A 68 5.10 -7.97 17.34
CA HIS A 68 6.16 -8.11 18.33
C HIS A 68 6.97 -6.83 18.57
N ALA A 69 6.66 -5.76 17.82
CA ALA A 69 7.28 -4.45 17.99
C ALA A 69 6.61 -3.57 19.05
N ALA A 70 5.39 -3.93 19.49
CA ALA A 70 4.70 -3.18 20.53
C ALA A 70 5.41 -3.34 21.89
N ARG A 71 5.67 -2.21 22.55
CA ARG A 71 6.29 -2.15 23.88
C ARG A 71 5.33 -2.53 25.01
N THR A 72 4.04 -2.29 24.77
CA THR A 72 2.96 -2.56 25.73
C THR A 72 1.99 -3.60 25.14
N PRO A 73 1.33 -4.42 25.98
CA PRO A 73 0.27 -5.30 25.51
C PRO A 73 -0.83 -4.49 24.85
N ILE A 74 -1.08 -4.77 23.55
CA ILE A 74 -2.16 -4.11 22.80
C ILE A 74 -3.46 -4.84 23.14
N ASP A 75 -4.51 -4.09 23.44
CA ASP A 75 -5.84 -4.64 23.65
C ASP A 75 -6.22 -5.58 22.49
N PRO A 76 -6.75 -6.80 22.77
CA PRO A 76 -7.10 -7.78 21.76
C PRO A 76 -8.09 -7.30 20.67
N GLN A 77 -8.99 -6.38 21.02
CA GLN A 77 -9.93 -5.79 20.06
C GLN A 77 -9.20 -4.86 19.08
N ARG A 78 -8.33 -3.99 19.60
CA ARG A 78 -7.50 -3.11 18.77
C ARG A 78 -6.56 -3.90 17.86
N ALA A 79 -5.97 -4.99 18.36
CA ALA A 79 -5.13 -5.86 17.56
C ALA A 79 -5.90 -6.56 16.43
N ARG A 80 -7.16 -6.95 16.67
CA ARG A 80 -8.04 -7.52 15.62
C ARG A 80 -8.38 -6.49 14.58
N LEU A 81 -8.80 -5.29 15.00
CA LEU A 81 -9.13 -4.18 14.11
C LEU A 81 -7.93 -3.78 13.25
N ALA A 82 -6.75 -3.62 13.84
CA ALA A 82 -5.53 -3.31 13.12
C ALA A 82 -5.18 -4.37 12.07
N ARG A 83 -5.36 -5.67 12.38
CA ARG A 83 -5.13 -6.74 11.40
C ARG A 83 -6.14 -6.70 10.25
N ALA A 84 -7.43 -6.49 10.55
CA ALA A 84 -8.45 -6.36 9.53
C ALA A 84 -8.18 -5.17 8.60
N PHE A 85 -7.81 -4.04 9.19
CA PHE A 85 -7.45 -2.83 8.47
C PHE A 85 -6.24 -3.02 7.55
N HIS A 86 -5.17 -3.66 8.04
CA HIS A 86 -4.01 -3.97 7.20
C HIS A 86 -4.35 -4.93 6.05
N ARG A 87 -5.23 -5.91 6.28
CA ARG A 87 -5.71 -6.79 5.20
C ARG A 87 -6.45 -6.01 4.13
N LEU A 88 -7.30 -5.05 4.53
CA LEU A 88 -8.03 -4.19 3.60
C LEU A 88 -7.07 -3.30 2.79
N LEU A 89 -6.06 -2.72 3.44
CA LEU A 89 -4.99 -1.96 2.78
C LEU A 89 -4.25 -2.81 1.73
N TYR A 90 -3.85 -4.04 2.08
CA TYR A 90 -3.19 -4.94 1.13
C TYR A 90 -4.11 -5.33 -0.02
N LEU A 91 -5.39 -5.60 0.24
CA LEU A 91 -6.37 -5.92 -0.80
C LEU A 91 -6.48 -4.75 -1.79
N CYS A 92 -6.63 -3.54 -1.28
CA CYS A 92 -6.69 -2.33 -2.08
C CYS A 92 -5.42 -2.14 -2.92
N PHE A 93 -4.24 -2.29 -2.31
CA PHE A 93 -2.95 -2.14 -3.00
C PHE A 93 -2.62 -3.28 -3.98
N VAL A 94 -3.29 -4.41 -3.92
CA VAL A 94 -3.23 -5.46 -4.95
C VAL A 94 -4.21 -5.17 -6.08
N LEU A 95 -5.45 -4.79 -5.74
CA LEU A 95 -6.48 -4.53 -6.73
C LEU A 95 -6.18 -3.30 -7.59
N LEU A 96 -5.57 -2.26 -7.01
CA LEU A 96 -5.22 -1.04 -7.74
C LEU A 96 -4.26 -1.31 -8.92
N PRO A 97 -3.07 -1.88 -8.76
CA PRO A 97 -2.23 -2.20 -9.91
C PRO A 97 -2.78 -3.35 -10.76
N ALA A 98 -3.54 -4.30 -10.20
CA ALA A 98 -4.15 -5.37 -10.98
C ALA A 98 -5.23 -4.85 -11.95
N SER A 99 -6.06 -3.89 -11.52
CA SER A 99 -7.01 -3.22 -12.41
C SER A 99 -6.30 -2.35 -13.46
N GLY A 100 -5.19 -1.70 -13.11
CA GLY A 100 -4.34 -1.01 -14.08
C GLY A 100 -3.76 -1.94 -15.15
N LEU A 101 -3.29 -3.12 -14.75
CA LEU A 101 -2.85 -4.16 -15.70
C LEU A 101 -4.02 -4.67 -16.57
N TRP A 102 -5.21 -4.78 -16.01
CA TRP A 102 -6.39 -5.16 -16.77
C TRP A 102 -6.74 -4.11 -17.83
N ILE A 103 -6.76 -2.82 -17.47
CA ILE A 103 -6.93 -1.70 -18.41
C ILE A 103 -5.86 -1.78 -19.51
N GLY A 104 -4.58 -1.92 -19.15
CA GLY A 104 -3.48 -2.03 -20.11
C GLY A 104 -3.65 -3.21 -21.08
N ALA A 105 -4.11 -4.37 -20.59
CA ALA A 105 -4.36 -5.53 -21.42
C ALA A 105 -5.53 -5.31 -22.40
N LEU A 106 -6.60 -4.61 -22.01
CA LEU A 106 -7.70 -4.23 -22.85
C LEU A 106 -7.26 -3.26 -23.96
N CYS A 107 -6.48 -2.24 -23.59
CA CYS A 107 -5.91 -1.28 -24.55
C CYS A 107 -5.01 -1.98 -25.58
N ALA A 108 -4.11 -2.86 -25.12
CA ALA A 108 -3.25 -3.65 -26.01
C ALA A 108 -4.01 -4.59 -26.94
N ALA A 109 -5.21 -5.03 -26.54
CA ALA A 109 -6.12 -5.81 -27.38
C ALA A 109 -6.98 -4.95 -28.33
N GLY A 110 -6.81 -3.62 -28.34
CA GLY A 110 -7.60 -2.68 -29.15
C GLY A 110 -9.03 -2.45 -28.63
N SER A 111 -9.32 -2.88 -27.39
CA SER A 111 -10.63 -2.72 -26.74
C SER A 111 -10.57 -1.54 -25.77
N GLN A 112 -10.84 -0.35 -26.28
CA GLN A 112 -10.80 0.89 -25.48
C GLN A 112 -12.19 1.30 -24.94
N ASP A 113 -13.26 0.61 -25.38
CA ASP A 113 -14.63 0.89 -25.00
C ASP A 113 -15.36 -0.38 -24.53
N GLY A 114 -16.52 -0.17 -23.91
CA GLY A 114 -17.44 -1.23 -23.52
C GLY A 114 -17.32 -1.62 -22.04
N TRP A 115 -18.26 -2.46 -21.62
CA TRP A 115 -18.48 -2.75 -20.20
C TRP A 115 -17.26 -3.34 -19.45
N TRP A 116 -16.35 -4.03 -20.13
CA TRP A 116 -15.14 -4.54 -19.55
C TRP A 116 -14.15 -3.42 -19.20
N MET A 117 -14.03 -2.43 -20.08
CA MET A 117 -13.23 -1.25 -19.82
C MET A 117 -13.86 -0.42 -18.69
N ASP A 118 -15.17 -0.18 -18.74
CA ASP A 118 -15.89 0.55 -17.69
C ASP A 118 -15.73 -0.12 -16.32
N ALA A 119 -15.80 -1.46 -16.28
CA ALA A 119 -15.60 -2.21 -15.04
C ALA A 119 -14.14 -2.14 -14.53
N ALA A 120 -13.15 -2.22 -15.42
CA ALA A 120 -11.75 -2.14 -15.05
C ALA A 120 -11.38 -0.74 -14.54
N VAL A 121 -11.82 0.31 -15.22
CA VAL A 121 -11.64 1.71 -14.85
C VAL A 121 -12.36 2.00 -13.53
N GLY A 122 -13.63 1.64 -13.40
CA GLY A 122 -14.40 1.85 -12.18
C GLY A 122 -13.80 1.14 -10.97
N LEU A 123 -13.26 -0.06 -11.13
CA LEU A 123 -12.52 -0.75 -10.07
C LEU A 123 -11.23 -0.01 -9.71
N HIS A 124 -10.49 0.47 -10.72
CA HIS A 124 -9.25 1.21 -10.51
C HIS A 124 -9.49 2.51 -9.74
N GLU A 125 -10.45 3.32 -10.18
CA GLU A 125 -10.85 4.57 -9.53
C GLU A 125 -11.35 4.33 -8.09
N PHE A 126 -12.22 3.34 -7.90
CA PHE A 126 -12.68 2.97 -6.56
C PHE A 126 -11.52 2.60 -5.64
N CYS A 127 -10.55 1.80 -6.11
CA CYS A 127 -9.39 1.43 -5.32
C CYS A 127 -8.45 2.62 -5.07
N ALA A 128 -8.32 3.54 -6.03
CA ALA A 128 -7.55 4.78 -5.86
C ALA A 128 -8.17 5.65 -4.75
N ASP A 129 -9.47 5.93 -4.84
CA ASP A 129 -10.18 6.72 -3.83
C ASP A 129 -10.17 6.07 -2.44
N ALA A 130 -10.46 4.77 -2.38
CA ALA A 130 -10.40 4.02 -1.13
C ALA A 130 -9.00 4.05 -0.51
N SER A 131 -7.93 4.02 -1.33
CA SER A 131 -6.56 4.06 -0.85
C SER A 131 -6.22 5.36 -0.12
N TYR A 132 -6.72 6.51 -0.56
CA TYR A 132 -6.51 7.80 0.12
C TYR A 132 -7.06 7.77 1.56
N TRP A 133 -8.28 7.29 1.74
CA TRP A 133 -8.91 7.20 3.06
C TRP A 133 -8.24 6.16 3.95
N LEU A 134 -7.88 5.02 3.38
CA LEU A 134 -7.18 3.98 4.11
C LEU A 134 -5.78 4.44 4.56
N ILE A 135 -5.04 5.14 3.70
CA ILE A 135 -3.73 5.68 4.06
C ILE A 135 -3.88 6.77 5.13
N ALA A 136 -4.84 7.69 4.97
CA ALA A 136 -5.09 8.72 5.97
C ALA A 136 -5.41 8.11 7.35
N ALA A 137 -6.30 7.13 7.40
CA ALA A 137 -6.62 6.41 8.64
C ALA A 137 -5.40 5.64 9.20
N HIS A 138 -4.57 5.03 8.33
CA HIS A 138 -3.33 4.36 8.74
C HIS A 138 -2.35 5.33 9.40
N VAL A 139 -2.14 6.49 8.80
CA VAL A 139 -1.25 7.53 9.35
C VAL A 139 -1.78 8.06 10.68
N ILE A 140 -3.09 8.34 10.77
CA ILE A 140 -3.73 8.79 12.03
C ILE A 140 -3.55 7.74 13.14
N ALA A 141 -3.77 6.45 12.83
CA ALA A 141 -3.58 5.36 13.79
C ALA A 141 -2.12 5.25 14.23
N ALA A 142 -1.15 5.41 13.30
CA ALA A 142 0.27 5.38 13.61
C ALA A 142 0.70 6.55 14.51
N VAL A 143 0.20 7.78 14.25
CA VAL A 143 0.44 8.95 15.10
C VAL A 143 -0.20 8.79 16.47
N ALA A 144 -1.41 8.21 16.55
CA ALA A 144 -2.07 7.93 17.82
C ALA A 144 -1.30 6.87 18.65
N SER A 145 -0.75 5.83 18.00
CA SER A 145 0.12 4.83 18.63
C SER A 145 1.41 5.45 19.17
N ARG A 146 2.02 6.38 18.41
CA ARG A 146 3.19 7.13 18.85
C ARG A 146 2.91 7.95 20.12
N ARG A 147 1.76 8.65 20.17
CA ARG A 147 1.36 9.45 21.36
C ARG A 147 1.15 8.60 22.61
N ARG A 148 0.89 7.30 22.43
CA ARG A 148 0.77 6.32 23.53
C ARG A 148 2.07 5.59 23.84
N GLU A 149 3.14 5.90 23.11
CA GLU A 149 4.47 5.29 23.28
C GLU A 149 4.47 3.77 23.14
N GLU A 150 3.59 3.25 22.25
CA GLU A 150 3.43 1.82 22.01
C GLU A 150 4.61 1.18 21.27
N GLY A 151 5.56 1.95 20.74
CA GLY A 151 6.76 1.48 20.03
C GLY A 151 6.54 1.15 18.55
N VAL A 152 5.29 1.16 18.08
CA VAL A 152 4.94 0.80 16.70
C VAL A 152 5.50 1.83 15.72
N TRP A 153 5.36 3.12 16.02
CA TRP A 153 5.91 4.22 15.21
C TRP A 153 7.41 4.07 14.99
N THR A 154 8.19 3.99 16.07
CA THR A 154 9.65 3.90 16.04
C THR A 154 10.14 2.67 15.27
N SER A 155 9.34 1.60 15.21
CA SER A 155 9.70 0.39 14.49
C SER A 155 9.69 0.56 12.96
N MET A 156 8.83 1.45 12.42
CA MET A 156 8.64 1.65 10.98
C MET A 156 9.17 2.99 10.48
N VAL A 157 9.05 4.05 11.30
CA VAL A 157 9.42 5.41 10.92
C VAL A 157 10.78 5.76 11.52
N PRO A 158 11.79 6.17 10.72
CA PRO A 158 13.13 6.45 11.20
C PRO A 158 13.27 7.79 11.93
N VAL A 159 12.30 8.69 11.69
CA VAL A 159 12.29 10.06 12.23
C VAL A 159 11.26 10.20 13.36
N TRP A 160 11.43 11.24 14.20
CA TRP A 160 10.51 11.57 15.28
C TRP A 160 10.21 10.37 16.19
N ARG A 161 11.28 9.70 16.64
CA ARG A 161 11.19 8.50 17.46
C ARG A 161 10.54 8.77 18.82
N GLU A 162 9.92 7.72 19.37
CA GLU A 162 9.43 7.73 20.76
C GLU A 162 10.60 7.77 21.74
N PRO A 163 10.45 8.46 22.89
CA PRO A 163 11.50 8.51 23.92
C PRO A 163 11.90 7.11 24.39
N PRO A 164 13.17 6.91 24.82
CA PRO A 164 13.56 5.71 25.53
C PRO A 164 12.68 5.59 26.80
N GLN A 165 12.22 4.39 27.12
CA GLN A 165 11.61 4.16 28.43
C GLN A 165 12.74 4.00 29.44
N ASP A 166 12.74 4.84 30.46
CA ASP A 166 13.63 4.68 31.63
C ASP A 166 13.28 3.32 32.27
N THR A 167 14.28 2.44 32.34
CA THR A 167 14.19 1.13 32.97
C THR A 167 14.40 1.27 34.48
#